data_8d5993f7fbb984d17c432677aacf9026
#
_entry.id   8d5993f7fbb984d17c432677aacf9026
#
_cell.length_a   1.000
_cell.length_b   1.000
_cell.length_c   1.000
_cell.angle_alpha   90.00
_cell.angle_beta   90.00
_cell.angle_gamma   90.00
#
_symmetry.space_group_name_H-M   'P 1'
#
loop_
_entity.id
_entity.type
_entity.pdbx_description
1 polymer ?
#
loop_
_entity_poly.entity_id
_entity_poly.type
_entity_poly.pdbx_seq_one_letter_code
_entity_poly.pdbx_strand_id
1 'polypeptide(L)'
;MFMNEYSHTIDAKGRMILPAKFREELGSRFVLAPSLDTCLNIYPKERWDALIARLQKLPFTNRNVRKIMRHLIGRGTEMECDRQGRILIPAHLREFAKLKKEACIVGTGPIIEIGDPELLRQDEEGEDIAEIADALDLPLNFDL
;
A
#
# COMPACT_ATOMS: atom_id res chain seq x y z
N MET A 1 6.68 11.60 -5.69
CA MET A 1 6.11 10.46 -6.44
C MET A 1 6.92 9.21 -6.17
N PHE A 2 6.26 8.13 -5.77
CA PHE A 2 6.93 6.87 -5.51
C PHE A 2 6.94 6.02 -6.76
N MET A 3 8.14 5.57 -7.13
CA MET A 3 8.38 4.72 -8.31
C MET A 3 9.37 3.64 -7.94
N ASN A 4 9.51 2.66 -8.79
CA ASN A 4 10.41 1.52 -8.65
C ASN A 4 9.85 0.40 -7.75
N GLU A 5 10.44 -0.73 -7.95
CA GLU A 5 10.12 -1.97 -7.27
C GLU A 5 11.37 -2.47 -6.54
N TYR A 6 11.19 -2.88 -5.30
CA TYR A 6 12.28 -3.37 -4.46
C TYR A 6 11.87 -4.67 -3.80
N SER A 7 12.86 -5.51 -3.49
CA SER A 7 12.67 -6.72 -2.69
C SER A 7 13.44 -6.59 -1.40
N HIS A 8 12.77 -6.87 -0.28
CA HIS A 8 13.40 -6.87 1.04
C HIS A 8 12.87 -8.03 1.86
N THR A 9 13.65 -8.42 2.88
CA THR A 9 13.22 -9.46 3.82
C THR A 9 12.53 -8.84 5.02
N ILE A 10 11.58 -9.60 5.56
CA ILE A 10 10.92 -9.28 6.82
C ILE A 10 11.57 -10.19 7.87
N ASP A 11 12.10 -9.60 8.95
CA ASP A 11 12.76 -10.37 10.00
C ASP A 11 11.74 -11.06 10.93
N ALA A 12 12.25 -11.87 11.85
CA ALA A 12 11.41 -12.65 12.75
C ALA A 12 10.50 -11.79 13.64
N LYS A 13 10.86 -10.52 13.84
CA LYS A 13 10.06 -9.58 14.64
C LYS A 13 9.06 -8.76 13.80
N GLY A 14 9.05 -8.97 12.48
CA GLY A 14 8.17 -8.26 11.59
C GLY A 14 8.73 -6.94 11.08
N ARG A 15 10.03 -6.72 11.20
CA ARG A 15 10.67 -5.49 10.75
C ARG A 15 11.19 -5.64 9.33
N MET A 16 11.08 -4.58 8.56
CA MET A 16 11.53 -4.54 7.17
C MET A 16 12.13 -3.18 6.86
N ILE A 17 13.25 -3.17 6.13
CA ILE A 17 13.87 -1.92 5.69
C ILE A 17 13.02 -1.32 4.57
N LEU A 18 12.77 -0.01 4.65
CA LEU A 18 12.21 0.73 3.53
C LEU A 18 13.33 1.30 2.68
N PRO A 19 13.20 1.30 1.35
CA PRO A 19 14.17 1.97 0.48
C PRO A 19 14.41 3.42 0.90
N ALA A 20 15.65 3.84 0.88
CA ALA A 20 16.04 5.19 1.31
C ALA A 20 15.28 6.29 0.57
N LYS A 21 15.07 6.11 -0.74
CA LYS A 21 14.29 7.06 -1.55
C LYS A 21 12.87 7.23 -1.02
N PHE A 22 12.23 6.14 -0.64
CA PHE A 22 10.87 6.19 -0.11
C PHE A 22 10.84 6.87 1.26
N ARG A 23 11.83 6.58 2.11
CA ARG A 23 11.91 7.22 3.42
C ARG A 23 12.04 8.74 3.32
N GLU A 24 12.83 9.22 2.37
CA GLU A 24 13.01 10.65 2.14
C GLU A 24 11.71 11.35 1.76
N GLU A 25 10.93 10.72 0.88
CA GLU A 25 9.65 11.29 0.45
C GLU A 25 8.56 11.16 1.50
N LEU A 26 8.58 10.08 2.29
CA LEU A 26 7.56 9.85 3.32
C LEU A 26 7.66 10.83 4.48
N GLY A 27 8.86 11.27 4.79
CA GLY A 27 9.10 12.07 5.98
C GLY A 27 9.06 11.25 7.26
N SER A 28 8.84 11.91 8.39
CA SER A 28 8.94 11.28 9.70
C SER A 28 7.75 10.42 10.08
N ARG A 29 6.55 10.73 9.55
CA ARG A 29 5.33 10.00 9.89
C ARG A 29 4.53 9.65 8.65
N PHE A 30 4.00 8.45 8.65
CA PHE A 30 3.18 7.92 7.57
C PHE A 30 2.23 6.86 8.12
N VAL A 31 1.34 6.35 7.28
CA VAL A 31 0.34 5.36 7.70
C VAL A 31 0.48 4.09 6.88
N LEU A 32 0.53 2.96 7.58
CA LEU A 32 0.46 1.63 6.97
C LEU A 32 -0.96 1.09 7.17
N ALA A 33 -1.60 0.68 6.11
CA ALA A 33 -2.98 0.19 6.16
C ALA A 33 -3.19 -0.94 5.16
N PRO A 34 -4.20 -1.80 5.39
CA PRO A 34 -4.54 -2.82 4.39
C PRO A 34 -5.08 -2.14 3.13
N SER A 35 -4.74 -2.71 1.97
CA SER A 35 -5.24 -2.23 0.70
C SER A 35 -6.60 -2.83 0.38
N LEU A 36 -7.11 -2.56 -0.82
CA LEU A 36 -8.31 -3.23 -1.33
C LEU A 36 -8.00 -4.61 -1.92
N ASP A 37 -6.73 -4.92 -2.08
CA ASP A 37 -6.23 -6.21 -2.54
C ASP A 37 -5.52 -6.93 -1.38
N THR A 38 -4.91 -8.08 -1.64
CA THR A 38 -4.16 -8.82 -0.61
C THR A 38 -2.74 -8.27 -0.49
N CYS A 39 -2.64 -7.01 -0.12
CA CYS A 39 -1.36 -6.32 0.12
C CYS A 39 -1.60 -5.14 1.06
N LEU A 40 -0.54 -4.44 1.42
CA LEU A 40 -0.59 -3.26 2.29
C LEU A 40 -0.24 -2.02 1.48
N ASN A 41 -0.74 -0.87 1.96
CA ASN A 41 -0.37 0.42 1.41
C ASN A 41 0.32 1.27 2.47
N ILE A 42 1.35 2.00 2.07
CA ILE A 42 1.91 3.08 2.88
C ILE A 42 1.46 4.40 2.27
N TYR A 43 0.83 5.21 3.09
CA TYR A 43 0.35 6.54 2.71
C TYR A 43 1.22 7.61 3.36
N PRO A 44 1.76 8.56 2.60
CA PRO A 44 2.26 9.79 3.21
C PRO A 44 1.13 10.41 4.03
N LYS A 45 1.47 11.08 5.13
CA LYS A 45 0.46 11.63 6.04
C LYS A 45 -0.57 12.51 5.34
N GLU A 46 -0.13 13.34 4.41
CA GLU A 46 -1.01 14.23 3.64
C GLU A 46 -2.01 13.46 2.79
N ARG A 47 -1.56 12.37 2.17
CA ARG A 47 -2.43 11.51 1.35
C ARG A 47 -3.47 10.78 2.20
N TRP A 48 -3.03 10.33 3.38
CA TRP A 48 -3.92 9.69 4.33
C TRP A 48 -5.01 10.66 4.79
N ASP A 49 -4.62 11.86 5.17
CA ASP A 49 -5.56 12.89 5.62
C ASP A 49 -6.58 13.24 4.52
N ALA A 50 -6.12 13.33 3.28
CA ALA A 50 -6.99 13.58 2.13
C ALA A 50 -7.98 12.42 1.90
N LEU A 51 -7.51 11.17 2.03
CA LEU A 51 -8.36 10.00 1.92
C LEU A 51 -9.44 9.99 3.01
N ILE A 52 -9.04 10.24 4.25
CA ILE A 52 -9.98 10.30 5.37
C ILE A 52 -11.03 11.38 5.15
N ALA A 53 -10.61 12.56 4.72
CA ALA A 53 -11.55 13.66 4.43
C ALA A 53 -12.59 13.26 3.38
N ARG A 54 -12.19 12.51 2.35
CA ARG A 54 -13.12 12.01 1.34
C ARG A 54 -14.06 10.96 1.90
N LEU A 55 -13.56 10.04 2.71
CA LEU A 55 -14.40 9.01 3.34
C LEU A 55 -15.43 9.61 4.28
N GLN A 56 -15.07 10.66 5.00
CA GLN A 56 -15.97 11.32 5.94
C GLN A 56 -17.16 12.02 5.27
N LYS A 57 -17.09 12.25 3.97
CA LYS A 57 -18.21 12.81 3.20
C LYS A 57 -19.24 11.76 2.82
N LEU A 58 -18.92 10.47 2.98
CA LEU A 58 -19.83 9.39 2.66
C LEU A 58 -20.86 9.18 3.78
N PRO A 59 -22.07 8.71 3.44
CA PRO A 59 -23.13 8.56 4.45
C PRO A 59 -22.86 7.43 5.43
N PHE A 60 -22.79 7.75 6.70
CA PHE A 60 -22.63 6.80 7.81
C PHE A 60 -23.71 5.73 7.88
N THR A 61 -24.88 6.03 7.35
CA THR A 61 -26.03 5.12 7.36
C THR A 61 -25.83 3.94 6.41
N ASN A 62 -24.89 4.07 5.47
CA ASN A 62 -24.58 3.00 4.55
C ASN A 62 -23.65 1.99 5.21
N ARG A 63 -24.07 0.73 5.29
CA ARG A 63 -23.32 -0.35 5.90
C ARG A 63 -21.97 -0.59 5.21
N ASN A 64 -21.92 -0.48 3.89
CA ASN A 64 -20.68 -0.69 3.13
C ASN A 64 -19.67 0.41 3.42
N VAL A 65 -20.12 1.65 3.62
CA VAL A 65 -19.23 2.74 4.05
C VAL A 65 -18.60 2.42 5.39
N ARG A 66 -19.39 1.93 6.36
CA ARG A 66 -18.87 1.54 7.67
C ARG A 66 -17.85 0.41 7.58
N LYS A 67 -18.05 -0.54 6.66
CA LYS A 67 -17.10 -1.65 6.42
C LYS A 67 -15.76 -1.13 5.89
N ILE A 68 -15.79 -0.22 4.94
CA ILE A 68 -14.58 0.40 4.39
C ILE A 68 -13.84 1.19 5.46
N MET A 69 -14.56 1.94 6.28
CA MET A 69 -13.94 2.69 7.38
C MET A 69 -13.24 1.77 8.39
N ARG A 70 -13.88 0.66 8.76
CA ARG A 70 -13.24 -0.32 9.66
C ARG A 70 -12.01 -0.94 9.03
N HIS A 71 -12.07 -1.24 7.74
CA HIS A 71 -10.97 -1.85 7.02
C HIS A 71 -9.76 -0.91 6.94
N LEU A 72 -9.97 0.31 6.51
CA LEU A 72 -8.88 1.26 6.29
C LEU A 72 -8.43 1.94 7.59
N ILE A 73 -9.35 2.56 8.29
CA ILE A 73 -9.03 3.36 9.48
C ILE A 73 -8.82 2.45 10.69
N GLY A 74 -9.71 1.49 10.89
CA GLY A 74 -9.66 0.61 12.05
C GLY A 74 -8.45 -0.31 12.09
N ARG A 75 -7.91 -0.66 10.92
CA ARG A 75 -6.74 -1.55 10.81
C ARG A 75 -5.47 -0.82 10.39
N GLY A 76 -5.56 0.48 10.14
CA GLY A 76 -4.42 1.31 9.81
C GLY A 76 -3.59 1.65 11.03
N THR A 77 -2.32 1.91 10.83
CA THR A 77 -1.37 2.26 11.89
C THR A 77 -0.49 3.42 11.44
N GLU A 78 -0.46 4.46 12.24
CA GLU A 78 0.50 5.55 12.06
C GLU A 78 1.85 5.09 12.60
N MET A 79 2.92 5.35 11.86
CA MET A 79 4.25 4.88 12.25
C MET A 79 5.36 5.77 11.73
N GLU A 80 6.56 5.47 12.16
CA GLU A 80 7.79 6.07 11.67
C GLU A 80 8.84 4.98 11.51
N CYS A 81 9.87 5.24 10.72
CA CYS A 81 11.01 4.34 10.62
C CYS A 81 11.87 4.43 11.87
N ASP A 82 12.51 3.32 12.24
CA ASP A 82 13.53 3.33 13.28
C ASP A 82 14.82 3.94 12.74
N ARG A 83 15.85 4.00 13.59
CA ARG A 83 17.15 4.59 13.22
C ARG A 83 17.86 3.87 12.08
N GLN A 84 17.51 2.62 11.86
CA GLN A 84 18.08 1.80 10.79
C GLN A 84 17.24 1.82 9.52
N GLY A 85 16.20 2.63 9.49
CA GLY A 85 15.33 2.76 8.33
C GLY A 85 14.33 1.62 8.19
N ARG A 86 14.00 0.93 9.28
CA ARG A 86 13.05 -0.18 9.27
C ARG A 86 11.69 0.26 9.79
N ILE A 87 10.66 -0.36 9.26
CA ILE A 87 9.30 -0.29 9.82
C ILE A 87 8.99 -1.61 10.51
N LEU A 88 8.10 -1.55 11.50
CA LEU A 88 7.55 -2.74 12.13
C LEU A 88 6.15 -2.97 11.56
N ILE A 89 6.00 -4.06 10.82
CA ILE A 89 4.69 -4.43 10.26
C ILE A 89 3.93 -5.22 11.32
N PRO A 90 2.81 -4.68 11.84
CA PRO A 90 2.04 -5.39 12.87
C PRO A 90 1.56 -6.76 12.38
N ALA A 91 1.45 -7.70 13.31
CA ALA A 91 1.07 -9.07 13.00
C ALA A 91 -0.24 -9.17 12.23
N HIS A 92 -1.26 -8.40 12.61
CA HIS A 92 -2.55 -8.44 11.91
C HIS A 92 -2.46 -7.99 10.46
N LEU A 93 -1.54 -7.07 10.14
CA LEU A 93 -1.32 -6.63 8.77
C LEU A 93 -0.51 -7.66 7.98
N ARG A 94 0.48 -8.29 8.61
CA ARG A 94 1.22 -9.38 7.97
C ARG A 94 0.30 -10.55 7.62
N GLU A 95 -0.62 -10.87 8.50
CA GLU A 95 -1.62 -11.92 8.25
C GLU A 95 -2.56 -11.53 7.13
N PHE A 96 -3.06 -10.31 7.13
CA PHE A 96 -3.96 -9.82 6.09
C PHE A 96 -3.32 -9.95 4.70
N ALA A 97 -2.08 -9.50 4.57
CA ALA A 97 -1.37 -9.50 3.29
C ALA A 97 -0.66 -10.83 3.00
N LYS A 98 -0.75 -11.80 3.92
CA LYS A 98 -0.11 -13.12 3.81
C LYS A 98 1.40 -13.00 3.60
N LEU A 99 2.01 -12.04 4.25
CA LEU A 99 3.45 -11.80 4.16
C LEU A 99 4.22 -12.91 4.90
N LYS A 100 5.31 -13.34 4.29
CA LYS A 100 6.23 -14.34 4.83
C LYS A 100 7.58 -13.67 5.09
N LYS A 101 8.67 -14.25 4.57
CA LYS A 101 10.02 -13.72 4.75
C LYS A 101 10.38 -12.65 3.72
N GLU A 102 9.83 -12.74 2.54
CA GLU A 102 10.14 -11.85 1.43
C GLU A 102 8.98 -10.90 1.19
N ALA A 103 9.28 -9.64 0.88
CA ALA A 103 8.28 -8.67 0.51
C ALA A 103 8.72 -7.91 -0.74
N CYS A 104 7.76 -7.63 -1.58
CA CYS A 104 7.90 -6.72 -2.71
C CYS A 104 7.38 -5.35 -2.30
N ILE A 105 8.17 -4.31 -2.54
CA ILE A 105 7.81 -2.93 -2.19
C ILE A 105 7.75 -2.14 -3.48
N VAL A 106 6.57 -1.64 -3.82
CA VAL A 106 6.31 -1.02 -5.13
C VAL A 106 5.81 0.40 -4.96
N GLY A 107 6.49 1.35 -5.59
CA GLY A 107 5.98 2.71 -5.68
C GLY A 107 4.92 2.79 -6.76
N THR A 108 3.73 3.27 -6.40
CA THR A 108 2.59 3.36 -7.31
C THR A 108 2.14 4.80 -7.55
N GLY A 109 3.05 5.74 -7.44
CA GLY A 109 2.78 7.16 -7.61
C GLY A 109 2.54 7.85 -6.28
N PRO A 110 1.29 8.02 -5.84
CA PRO A 110 1.00 8.73 -4.57
C PRO A 110 1.27 7.90 -3.32
N ILE A 111 1.33 6.58 -3.43
CA ILE A 111 1.47 5.67 -2.30
C ILE A 111 2.45 4.55 -2.63
N ILE A 112 2.74 3.71 -1.64
CA ILE A 112 3.63 2.56 -1.77
C ILE A 112 2.83 1.30 -1.44
N GLU A 113 2.98 0.24 -2.25
CA GLU A 113 2.41 -1.07 -1.95
C GLU A 113 3.47 -2.00 -1.37
N ILE A 114 3.06 -2.82 -0.41
CA ILE A 114 3.89 -3.91 0.13
C ILE A 114 3.09 -5.19 0.00
N GLY A 115 3.65 -6.17 -0.69
CA GLY A 115 2.97 -7.42 -0.92
C GLY A 115 3.90 -8.62 -0.96
N ASP A 116 3.31 -9.80 -0.89
CA ASP A 116 4.03 -11.05 -1.09
C ASP A 116 4.36 -11.18 -2.57
N PRO A 117 5.65 -11.42 -2.93
CA PRO A 117 6.04 -11.47 -4.34
C PRO A 117 5.26 -12.49 -5.16
N GLU A 118 4.99 -13.65 -4.57
CA GLU A 118 4.27 -14.72 -5.26
C GLU A 118 2.81 -14.35 -5.52
N LEU A 119 2.15 -13.74 -4.54
CA LEU A 119 0.75 -13.30 -4.69
C LEU A 119 0.64 -12.18 -5.72
N LEU A 120 1.57 -11.24 -5.74
CA LEU A 120 1.58 -10.17 -6.74
C LEU A 120 1.79 -10.74 -8.14
N ARG A 121 2.67 -11.71 -8.28
CA ARG A 121 2.91 -12.40 -9.55
C ARG A 121 1.66 -13.12 -10.03
N GLN A 122 0.97 -13.84 -9.12
CA GLN A 122 -0.26 -14.55 -9.44
C GLN A 122 -1.38 -13.61 -9.86
N ASP A 123 -1.48 -12.47 -9.23
CA ASP A 123 -2.48 -11.44 -9.55
C ASP A 123 -2.31 -10.90 -10.97
N GLU A 124 -1.08 -10.81 -11.45
CA GLU A 124 -0.77 -10.31 -12.78
C GLU A 124 -0.74 -11.39 -13.85
N GLU A 125 -0.70 -12.64 -13.46
CA GLU A 125 -0.57 -13.78 -14.37
C GLU A 125 -1.79 -13.92 -15.27
N GLY A 126 -1.54 -14.03 -16.58
CA GLY A 126 -2.60 -14.20 -17.58
C GLY A 126 -3.34 -12.93 -17.95
N GLU A 127 -2.95 -11.79 -17.40
CA GLU A 127 -3.57 -10.50 -17.71
C GLU A 127 -2.71 -9.69 -18.66
N ASP A 128 -3.36 -8.97 -19.57
CA ASP A 128 -2.73 -8.07 -20.51
C ASP A 128 -3.00 -6.63 -20.08
N ILE A 129 -1.93 -5.93 -19.76
CA ILE A 129 -2.02 -4.53 -19.30
C ILE A 129 -2.68 -3.62 -20.34
N ALA A 130 -2.42 -3.88 -21.64
CA ALA A 130 -3.05 -3.10 -22.69
C ALA A 130 -4.56 -3.27 -22.70
N GLU A 131 -5.05 -4.50 -22.51
CA GLU A 131 -6.49 -4.78 -22.43
C GLU A 131 -7.11 -4.13 -21.20
N ILE A 132 -6.42 -4.16 -20.06
CA ILE A 132 -6.88 -3.51 -18.82
C ILE A 132 -7.00 -1.99 -19.06
N ALA A 133 -6.01 -1.39 -19.67
CA ALA A 133 -6.04 0.05 -19.98
C ALA A 133 -7.20 0.41 -20.89
N ASP A 134 -7.45 -0.42 -21.92
CA ASP A 134 -8.57 -0.21 -22.83
C ASP A 134 -9.91 -0.31 -22.11
N ALA A 135 -10.06 -1.30 -21.22
CA ALA A 135 -11.29 -1.50 -20.44
C ALA A 135 -11.58 -0.32 -19.52
N LEU A 136 -10.54 0.36 -19.03
CA LEU A 136 -10.68 1.54 -18.18
C LEU A 136 -10.94 2.82 -18.96
N ASP A 137 -10.90 2.74 -20.30
CA ASP A 137 -11.07 3.89 -21.18
C ASP A 137 -10.11 5.03 -20.78
N LEU A 138 -8.91 4.66 -20.39
CA LEU A 138 -7.89 5.64 -20.02
C LEU A 138 -7.36 6.30 -21.28
N PRO A 139 -7.23 7.64 -21.31
CA PRO A 139 -6.63 8.34 -22.43
C PRO A 139 -5.11 8.17 -22.41
N LEU A 140 -4.64 6.92 -22.32
CA LEU A 140 -3.24 6.58 -22.43
C LEU A 140 -2.87 6.63 -23.90
N ASN A 141 -3.03 7.79 -24.47
CA ASN A 141 -2.74 8.03 -25.86
C ASN A 141 -1.24 8.25 -25.96
N PHE A 142 -0.53 7.17 -26.25
CA PHE A 142 0.92 7.22 -26.47
C PHE A 142 1.26 7.61 -27.89
N ASP A 143 0.46 8.45 -28.51
CA ASP A 143 0.77 9.05 -29.80
C ASP A 143 1.92 10.04 -29.60
N LEU A 144 3.08 9.47 -29.51
CA LEU A 144 4.31 10.25 -29.41
C LEU A 144 4.80 10.64 -30.81
#